data_bd943b529f771af398edc2a7ed23f70b
#
_entry.id   bd943b529f771af398edc2a7ed23f70b
#
_cell.length_a   1.000
_cell.length_b   1.000
_cell.length_c   1.000
_cell.angle_alpha   90.00
_cell.angle_beta   90.00
_cell.angle_gamma   90.00
#
_symmetry.space_group_name_H-M   'P 1'
#
loop_
_entity.id
_entity.type
_entity.pdbx_description
1 polymer ?
#
loop_
_entity_poly.entity_id
_entity_poly.type
_entity_poly.pdbx_seq_one_letter_code
_entity_poly.pdbx_strand_id
1 'polypeptide(L)'
;MGFAVDNSRDSETENRSAACDLGHNRLGRPTGSRVADVIIDYLSLIGVRHIFGVGGANIEDLYDAAFFNDDLTAVLAKHEFSAATMADGYSRSGIGLGVVAATSGGGCLNLVPGLGESLASRVPVLALVGQPPCTMDGRGSFQDTSGRNGALDAEALFSAVSLHCERILEPADIATALPRAVAAARSGGPAVLLLPKDVQQSVVDLTARDIPTADTVLAADDPGEIAAELRNATGHVTIIAGEQVSRDDAREELERLRAALDARLATVPDAKDAVASSRSSAVIGVTGVMGHPGVASALTKGSLCLLIGTRLPATARSGLDAALSLVSTLSVGSAPPFVPCTHIHSHDLRATLAELTTALERQDPTSRWSSDSPPEELQPPKHRGPGVRYRDAMAILDDALPVDADVVVDAGNSGAAAVHQLSVRPAGRFVIALGMGGMGYSFGAGIGLAFARGRRTVVIAGDGAFFMHGMEIHTAVEYGLPITFVLFNNNAHAMCVTREQLFYDDRYSYNRFRPSRIGAGLAAMFPDLPSRDVESLDALPEALRQALSVDGPSVVSIECSADEIPPFAPFLDNIATKESQPDVAASA
;
A
#
# COMPACT_ATOMS: atom_id res chain seq x y z
N MET A 1 32.26 47.66 23.30
CA MET A 1 31.05 48.06 22.59
C MET A 1 30.15 46.83 22.60
N GLY A 2 29.20 46.84 23.53
CA GLY A 2 28.23 45.75 23.67
C GLY A 2 27.03 46.02 22.79
N PHE A 3 26.48 44.94 22.20
CA PHE A 3 25.13 44.97 21.68
C PHE A 3 24.27 44.07 22.60
N ALA A 4 23.36 44.72 23.27
CA ALA A 4 22.30 44.07 24.04
C ALA A 4 21.29 43.45 23.08
N VAL A 5 20.94 42.20 23.31
CA VAL A 5 19.80 41.54 22.66
C VAL A 5 18.63 41.70 23.59
N ASP A 6 17.62 42.39 23.13
CA ASP A 6 16.32 42.56 23.79
C ASP A 6 15.46 41.31 23.62
N ASN A 7 15.12 40.66 24.74
CA ASN A 7 14.21 39.53 24.82
C ASN A 7 12.81 40.06 25.11
N SER A 8 11.99 40.26 24.11
CA SER A 8 10.54 40.35 24.27
C SER A 8 9.87 39.06 23.72
N ARG A 9 9.41 38.24 24.65
CA ARG A 9 8.47 37.16 24.42
C ARG A 9 7.14 37.79 24.01
N ASP A 10 6.62 37.40 22.84
CA ASP A 10 5.20 37.30 22.49
C ASP A 10 5.08 36.97 21.00
N SER A 11 5.09 35.68 20.64
CA SER A 11 4.61 35.18 19.32
C SER A 11 4.51 33.65 19.30
N GLU A 12 3.78 33.05 20.25
CA GLU A 12 3.52 31.61 20.23
C GLU A 12 2.18 31.19 19.64
N THR A 13 1.51 32.05 18.87
CA THR A 13 0.18 31.73 18.30
C THR A 13 0.03 32.00 16.79
N GLU A 14 1.08 32.33 16.07
CA GLU A 14 0.95 32.70 14.64
C GLU A 14 1.54 31.69 13.64
N ASN A 15 2.08 30.55 14.05
CA ASN A 15 2.75 29.62 13.12
C ASN A 15 1.86 28.44 12.66
N ARG A 16 0.56 28.47 12.94
CA ARG A 16 -0.41 27.44 12.45
C ARG A 16 -1.17 27.81 11.17
N SER A 17 -0.91 28.96 10.56
CA SER A 17 -1.61 29.37 9.33
C SER A 17 -0.70 29.79 8.17
N ALA A 18 0.60 29.73 8.29
CA ALA A 18 1.51 30.22 7.24
C ALA A 18 1.52 29.36 5.96
N ALA A 19 1.00 28.14 5.99
CA ALA A 19 0.79 27.33 4.80
C ALA A 19 -0.61 27.48 4.19
N CYS A 20 -1.56 28.15 4.87
CA CYS A 20 -2.94 28.24 4.45
C CYS A 20 -3.47 29.66 4.20
N ASP A 21 -2.67 30.71 4.45
CA ASP A 21 -3.15 32.10 4.38
C ASP A 21 -2.31 33.01 3.46
N LEU A 22 -1.84 32.46 2.35
CA LEU A 22 -1.50 33.30 1.19
C LEU A 22 -2.80 33.54 0.42
N GLY A 23 -3.53 34.58 0.81
CA GLY A 23 -4.67 35.10 0.04
C GLY A 23 -4.21 35.32 -1.41
N HIS A 24 -4.49 34.36 -2.28
CA HIS A 24 -3.98 34.33 -3.64
C HIS A 24 -4.76 35.33 -4.46
N ASN A 25 -4.16 36.49 -4.64
CA ASN A 25 -4.64 37.50 -5.55
C ASN A 25 -4.48 36.94 -6.98
N ARG A 26 -5.60 36.52 -7.61
CA ARG A 26 -5.67 35.99 -9.00
C ARG A 26 -5.32 37.05 -10.06
N LEU A 27 -4.32 37.89 -9.78
CA LEU A 27 -3.81 38.86 -10.73
C LEU A 27 -2.79 38.19 -11.66
N GLY A 28 -3.24 37.79 -12.87
CA GLY A 28 -2.36 37.45 -13.96
C GLY A 28 -2.59 36.14 -14.69
N ARG A 29 -3.73 35.42 -14.52
CA ARG A 29 -4.03 34.32 -15.47
C ARG A 29 -4.24 34.90 -16.88
N PRO A 30 -3.62 34.31 -17.93
CA PRO A 30 -3.93 34.64 -19.32
C PRO A 30 -5.43 34.49 -19.61
N THR A 31 -5.96 35.24 -20.56
CA THR A 31 -7.32 35.03 -21.08
C THR A 31 -7.33 33.70 -21.86
N GLY A 32 -7.97 32.67 -21.28
CA GLY A 32 -7.98 31.29 -21.76
C GLY A 32 -7.33 30.34 -20.75
N SER A 33 -7.72 29.06 -20.74
CA SER A 33 -7.17 28.04 -19.84
C SER A 33 -6.06 27.29 -20.57
N ARG A 34 -4.89 27.14 -19.94
CA ARG A 34 -3.84 26.22 -20.44
C ARG A 34 -4.33 24.78 -20.26
N VAL A 35 -3.77 23.84 -21.03
CA VAL A 35 -4.04 22.41 -20.83
C VAL A 35 -3.74 21.99 -19.38
N ALA A 36 -2.64 22.48 -18.79
CA ALA A 36 -2.32 22.25 -17.38
C ALA A 36 -3.43 22.71 -16.43
N ASP A 37 -4.02 23.90 -16.65
CA ASP A 37 -5.13 24.41 -15.84
C ASP A 37 -6.37 23.52 -15.97
N VAL A 38 -6.69 23.07 -17.18
CA VAL A 38 -7.83 22.18 -17.45
C VAL A 38 -7.65 20.82 -16.75
N ILE A 39 -6.44 20.26 -16.77
CA ILE A 39 -6.14 18.99 -16.07
C ILE A 39 -6.39 19.13 -14.57
N ILE A 40 -5.84 20.16 -13.95
CA ILE A 40 -5.99 20.39 -12.50
C ILE A 40 -7.45 20.63 -12.11
N ASP A 41 -8.15 21.47 -12.85
CA ASP A 41 -9.56 21.76 -12.58
C ASP A 41 -10.45 20.51 -12.76
N TYR A 42 -10.14 19.66 -13.77
CA TYR A 42 -10.85 18.39 -13.95
C TYR A 42 -10.58 17.40 -12.81
N LEU A 43 -9.33 17.25 -12.39
CA LEU A 43 -8.97 16.37 -11.28
C LEU A 43 -9.67 16.82 -9.99
N SER A 44 -9.69 18.13 -9.70
CA SER A 44 -10.44 18.69 -8.58
C SER A 44 -11.94 18.40 -8.69
N LEU A 45 -12.53 18.55 -9.88
CA LEU A 45 -13.95 18.30 -10.14
C LEU A 45 -14.34 16.82 -9.86
N ILE A 46 -13.48 15.85 -10.20
CA ILE A 46 -13.73 14.43 -9.93
C ILE A 46 -13.33 13.99 -8.52
N GLY A 47 -12.98 14.94 -7.63
CA GLY A 47 -12.71 14.70 -6.21
C GLY A 47 -11.26 14.39 -5.83
N VAL A 48 -10.29 14.55 -6.75
CA VAL A 48 -8.87 14.47 -6.39
C VAL A 48 -8.49 15.68 -5.52
N ARG A 49 -7.89 15.44 -4.37
CA ARG A 49 -7.48 16.49 -3.41
C ARG A 49 -5.98 16.67 -3.34
N HIS A 50 -5.20 15.66 -3.73
CA HIS A 50 -3.74 15.69 -3.64
C HIS A 50 -3.11 15.15 -4.92
N ILE A 51 -2.05 15.80 -5.39
CA ILE A 51 -1.10 15.28 -6.38
C ILE A 51 0.24 15.14 -5.71
N PHE A 52 0.77 13.93 -5.65
CA PHE A 52 2.08 13.63 -5.08
C PHE A 52 3.14 13.71 -6.16
N GLY A 53 4.32 14.27 -5.87
CA GLY A 53 5.34 14.30 -6.91
C GLY A 53 6.60 15.06 -6.55
N VAL A 54 7.47 15.15 -7.53
CA VAL A 54 8.70 15.94 -7.48
C VAL A 54 8.68 16.89 -8.67
N GLY A 55 8.88 18.18 -8.41
CA GLY A 55 8.94 19.21 -9.44
C GLY A 55 10.11 19.01 -10.41
N GLY A 56 10.01 19.60 -11.60
CA GLY A 56 11.05 19.57 -12.59
C GLY A 56 10.63 20.26 -13.89
N ALA A 57 11.60 20.61 -14.74
CA ALA A 57 11.42 21.52 -15.86
C ALA A 57 10.28 21.16 -16.84
N ASN A 58 9.96 19.89 -16.98
CA ASN A 58 8.95 19.41 -17.94
C ASN A 58 7.59 19.10 -17.31
N ILE A 59 7.38 19.44 -15.99
CA ILE A 59 6.10 19.24 -15.29
C ILE A 59 5.71 20.46 -14.43
N GLU A 60 6.55 21.51 -14.37
CA GLU A 60 6.31 22.68 -13.53
C GLU A 60 5.03 23.43 -13.85
N ASP A 61 4.55 23.41 -15.09
CA ASP A 61 3.30 24.04 -15.51
C ASP A 61 2.07 23.43 -14.81
N LEU A 62 2.13 22.13 -14.48
CA LEU A 62 1.08 21.46 -13.72
C LEU A 62 1.09 21.90 -12.25
N TYR A 63 2.28 22.06 -11.65
CA TYR A 63 2.40 22.57 -10.27
C TYR A 63 1.99 24.04 -10.17
N ASP A 64 2.33 24.85 -11.17
CA ASP A 64 1.85 26.23 -11.28
C ASP A 64 0.31 26.28 -11.35
N ALA A 65 -0.30 25.42 -12.17
CA ALA A 65 -1.77 25.34 -12.24
C ALA A 65 -2.39 24.89 -10.90
N ALA A 66 -1.80 23.91 -10.22
CA ALA A 66 -2.26 23.44 -8.91
C ALA A 66 -2.18 24.53 -7.83
N PHE A 67 -1.18 25.43 -7.88
CA PHE A 67 -1.05 26.54 -6.95
C PHE A 67 -2.27 27.48 -6.98
N PHE A 68 -2.96 27.61 -8.11
CA PHE A 68 -4.16 28.45 -8.25
C PHE A 68 -5.48 27.70 -8.05
N ASN A 69 -5.46 26.44 -7.61
CA ASN A 69 -6.65 25.65 -7.31
C ASN A 69 -6.77 25.44 -5.80
N ASP A 70 -7.83 25.98 -5.19
CA ASP A 70 -8.02 25.96 -3.74
C ASP A 70 -8.43 24.57 -3.20
N ASP A 71 -8.92 23.68 -4.05
CA ASP A 71 -9.44 22.36 -3.68
C ASP A 71 -8.42 21.22 -3.86
N LEU A 72 -7.23 21.51 -4.43
CA LEU A 72 -6.23 20.52 -4.76
C LEU A 72 -4.85 20.98 -4.32
N THR A 73 -4.15 20.13 -3.57
CA THR A 73 -2.79 20.41 -3.08
C THR A 73 -1.76 19.56 -3.81
N ALA A 74 -0.73 20.20 -4.35
CA ALA A 74 0.47 19.52 -4.83
C ALA A 74 1.42 19.25 -3.67
N VAL A 75 1.67 17.97 -3.36
CA VAL A 75 2.52 17.50 -2.25
C VAL A 75 3.91 17.19 -2.79
N LEU A 76 4.92 17.89 -2.26
CA LEU A 76 6.32 17.66 -2.63
C LEU A 76 6.87 16.43 -1.89
N ALA A 77 7.07 15.34 -2.61
CA ALA A 77 7.81 14.16 -2.15
C ALA A 77 9.33 14.39 -2.24
N LYS A 78 10.11 13.51 -1.63
CA LYS A 78 11.58 13.57 -1.68
C LYS A 78 12.17 12.64 -2.73
N HIS A 79 11.33 11.72 -3.26
CA HIS A 79 11.68 10.79 -4.33
C HIS A 79 10.42 10.36 -5.10
N GLU A 80 10.51 10.20 -6.42
CA GLU A 80 9.35 9.89 -7.26
C GLU A 80 8.79 8.48 -6.99
N PHE A 81 9.62 7.51 -6.60
CA PHE A 81 9.13 6.22 -6.11
C PHE A 81 8.21 6.42 -4.91
N SER A 82 8.62 7.23 -3.95
CA SER A 82 7.80 7.55 -2.78
C SER A 82 6.52 8.30 -3.16
N ALA A 83 6.59 9.21 -4.15
CA ALA A 83 5.41 9.88 -4.68
C ALA A 83 4.42 8.89 -5.31
N ALA A 84 4.91 7.91 -6.09
CA ALA A 84 4.07 6.87 -6.66
C ALA A 84 3.45 5.98 -5.59
N THR A 85 4.21 5.62 -4.55
CA THR A 85 3.68 4.83 -3.42
C THR A 85 2.76 5.66 -2.51
N MET A 86 2.90 6.99 -2.42
CA MET A 86 1.90 7.87 -1.79
C MET A 86 0.57 7.81 -2.55
N ALA A 87 0.60 7.91 -3.88
CA ALA A 87 -0.60 7.79 -4.70
C ALA A 87 -1.25 6.40 -4.55
N ASP A 88 -0.45 5.33 -4.52
CA ASP A 88 -0.91 3.97 -4.27
C ASP A 88 -1.59 3.84 -2.88
N GLY A 89 -0.93 4.29 -1.80
CA GLY A 89 -1.48 4.27 -0.45
C GLY A 89 -2.73 5.13 -0.31
N TYR A 90 -2.78 6.27 -0.99
CA TYR A 90 -3.98 7.12 -1.06
C TYR A 90 -5.15 6.36 -1.68
N SER A 91 -4.95 5.70 -2.80
CA SER A 91 -5.99 4.88 -3.45
C SER A 91 -6.43 3.69 -2.61
N ARG A 92 -5.51 2.99 -1.93
CA ARG A 92 -5.83 1.89 -1.01
C ARG A 92 -6.67 2.33 0.19
N SER A 93 -6.71 3.63 0.49
CA SER A 93 -7.60 4.16 1.52
C SER A 93 -9.09 3.93 1.23
N GLY A 94 -9.47 3.80 -0.04
CA GLY A 94 -10.85 3.77 -0.52
C GLY A 94 -11.51 5.15 -0.62
N ILE A 95 -10.78 6.25 -0.32
CA ILE A 95 -11.33 7.61 -0.34
C ILE A 95 -11.37 8.22 -1.75
N GLY A 96 -10.38 7.89 -2.60
CA GLY A 96 -10.31 8.46 -3.94
C GLY A 96 -9.17 7.95 -4.80
N LEU A 97 -9.03 8.54 -5.98
CA LEU A 97 -7.98 8.22 -6.93
C LEU A 97 -6.66 8.89 -6.51
N GLY A 98 -5.61 8.10 -6.33
CA GLY A 98 -4.25 8.60 -6.13
C GLY A 98 -3.65 9.13 -7.45
N VAL A 99 -3.07 10.31 -7.39
CA VAL A 99 -2.45 10.96 -8.54
C VAL A 99 -0.99 11.27 -8.25
N VAL A 100 -0.10 10.91 -9.16
CA VAL A 100 1.32 11.21 -9.08
C VAL A 100 1.78 12.01 -10.29
N ALA A 101 2.68 12.98 -10.07
CA ALA A 101 3.27 13.78 -11.13
C ALA A 101 4.79 13.77 -11.06
N ALA A 102 5.46 13.61 -12.21
CA ALA A 102 6.92 13.67 -12.30
C ALA A 102 7.38 14.28 -13.62
N THR A 103 8.59 14.85 -13.60
CA THR A 103 9.26 15.33 -14.80
C THR A 103 9.75 14.16 -15.67
N SER A 104 10.21 14.44 -16.86
CA SER A 104 10.83 13.44 -17.75
C SER A 104 12.22 12.98 -17.28
N GLY A 105 12.84 12.07 -18.01
CA GLY A 105 14.20 11.57 -17.73
C GLY A 105 14.26 10.77 -16.43
N GLY A 106 15.23 11.11 -15.57
CA GLY A 106 15.43 10.41 -14.27
C GLY A 106 14.20 10.41 -13.37
N GLY A 107 13.46 11.54 -13.33
CA GLY A 107 12.25 11.66 -12.53
C GLY A 107 11.17 10.64 -12.94
N CYS A 108 10.86 10.56 -14.21
CA CYS A 108 9.85 9.60 -14.67
C CYS A 108 10.31 8.14 -14.50
N LEU A 109 11.60 7.85 -14.66
CA LEU A 109 12.13 6.50 -14.45
C LEU A 109 11.94 6.03 -13.00
N ASN A 110 12.06 6.93 -12.05
CA ASN A 110 11.86 6.62 -10.63
C ASN A 110 10.42 6.27 -10.27
N LEU A 111 9.42 6.57 -11.12
CA LEU A 111 8.03 6.15 -10.91
C LEU A 111 7.82 4.66 -11.18
N VAL A 112 8.62 4.06 -12.07
CA VAL A 112 8.39 2.71 -12.62
C VAL A 112 8.19 1.64 -11.54
N PRO A 113 9.04 1.49 -10.52
CA PRO A 113 8.86 0.45 -9.52
C PRO A 113 7.60 0.66 -8.66
N GLY A 114 7.20 1.91 -8.39
CA GLY A 114 5.96 2.21 -7.67
C GLY A 114 4.72 1.88 -8.51
N LEU A 115 4.70 2.28 -9.78
CA LEU A 115 3.61 1.93 -10.70
C LEU A 115 3.55 0.42 -10.97
N GLY A 116 4.70 -0.26 -11.01
CA GLY A 116 4.77 -1.71 -11.12
C GLY A 116 4.05 -2.41 -9.95
N GLU A 117 4.22 -1.91 -8.71
CA GLU A 117 3.48 -2.41 -7.55
C GLU A 117 1.98 -2.17 -7.71
N SER A 118 1.58 -0.95 -8.08
CA SER A 118 0.17 -0.61 -8.30
C SER A 118 -0.47 -1.48 -9.37
N LEU A 119 0.26 -1.79 -10.47
CA LEU A 119 -0.22 -2.68 -11.53
C LEU A 119 -0.42 -4.12 -11.01
N ALA A 120 0.58 -4.67 -10.33
CA ALA A 120 0.54 -6.04 -9.81
C ALA A 120 -0.56 -6.23 -8.76
N SER A 121 -0.77 -5.21 -7.92
CA SER A 121 -1.78 -5.18 -6.86
C SER A 121 -3.14 -4.64 -7.32
N ARG A 122 -3.26 -4.24 -8.61
CA ARG A 122 -4.49 -3.70 -9.22
C ARG A 122 -5.02 -2.44 -8.50
N VAL A 123 -4.12 -1.57 -8.05
CA VAL A 123 -4.47 -0.32 -7.36
C VAL A 123 -4.62 0.82 -8.36
N PRO A 124 -5.73 1.56 -8.36
CA PRO A 124 -5.93 2.72 -9.23
C PRO A 124 -4.89 3.81 -8.96
N VAL A 125 -4.09 4.19 -9.96
CA VAL A 125 -3.18 5.34 -9.88
C VAL A 125 -3.17 6.06 -11.22
N LEU A 126 -3.31 7.39 -11.22
CA LEU A 126 -3.09 8.21 -12.40
C LEU A 126 -1.70 8.85 -12.31
N ALA A 127 -0.85 8.60 -13.30
CA ALA A 127 0.47 9.20 -13.41
C ALA A 127 0.48 10.27 -14.53
N LEU A 128 0.86 11.49 -14.17
CA LEU A 128 1.04 12.63 -15.08
C LEU A 128 2.55 12.84 -15.26
N VAL A 129 3.05 12.52 -16.43
CA VAL A 129 4.50 12.49 -16.69
C VAL A 129 4.85 13.55 -17.72
N GLY A 130 5.61 14.54 -17.29
CA GLY A 130 6.09 15.60 -18.17
C GLY A 130 7.03 15.06 -19.26
N GLN A 131 7.02 15.73 -20.41
CA GLN A 131 7.91 15.45 -21.53
C GLN A 131 8.54 16.75 -22.03
N PRO A 132 9.74 16.71 -22.63
CA PRO A 132 10.25 17.85 -23.39
C PRO A 132 9.25 18.30 -24.45
N PRO A 133 9.35 19.56 -24.95
CA PRO A 133 8.49 20.04 -26.05
C PRO A 133 8.57 19.12 -27.27
N CYS A 134 7.44 18.85 -27.91
CA CYS A 134 7.36 18.01 -29.14
C CYS A 134 8.33 18.43 -30.22
N THR A 135 8.58 19.74 -30.35
CA THR A 135 9.54 20.30 -31.34
C THR A 135 10.99 19.88 -31.09
N MET A 136 11.29 19.36 -29.89
CA MET A 136 12.64 18.93 -29.50
C MET A 136 12.83 17.41 -29.57
N ASP A 137 11.84 16.65 -29.96
CA ASP A 137 11.90 15.19 -30.07
C ASP A 137 13.07 14.71 -30.90
N GLY A 138 13.94 13.88 -30.34
CA GLY A 138 15.10 13.30 -31.00
C GLY A 138 16.20 14.31 -31.37
N ARG A 139 16.15 15.52 -30.78
CA ARG A 139 17.16 16.57 -30.99
C ARG A 139 18.15 16.70 -29.84
N GLY A 140 18.14 15.73 -28.90
CA GLY A 140 19.03 15.73 -27.72
C GLY A 140 18.67 16.80 -26.72
N SER A 141 17.38 17.07 -26.50
CA SER A 141 16.90 17.94 -25.43
C SER A 141 17.25 17.34 -24.07
N PHE A 142 17.33 18.21 -23.06
CA PHE A 142 17.49 17.75 -21.68
C PHE A 142 16.34 16.82 -21.30
N GLN A 143 16.67 15.63 -20.79
CA GLN A 143 15.70 14.60 -20.39
C GLN A 143 14.79 14.13 -21.56
N ASP A 144 15.34 13.98 -22.76
CA ASP A 144 14.61 13.47 -23.92
C ASP A 144 14.14 12.02 -23.68
N THR A 145 12.84 11.82 -23.72
CA THR A 145 12.18 10.52 -23.53
C THR A 145 11.19 10.23 -24.67
N SER A 146 11.46 10.83 -25.85
CA SER A 146 10.60 10.75 -27.03
C SER A 146 10.68 9.41 -27.79
N GLY A 147 11.64 8.55 -27.49
CA GLY A 147 11.91 7.32 -28.27
C GLY A 147 12.60 7.56 -29.60
N ARG A 148 12.94 8.81 -29.97
CA ARG A 148 13.53 9.18 -31.27
C ARG A 148 15.04 9.32 -31.20
N ASN A 149 15.74 8.93 -32.26
CA ASN A 149 17.20 9.06 -32.38
C ASN A 149 18.01 8.48 -31.21
N GLY A 150 17.54 7.36 -30.64
CA GLY A 150 18.22 6.69 -29.53
C GLY A 150 17.89 7.25 -28.13
N ALA A 151 16.98 8.22 -28.03
CA ALA A 151 16.42 8.64 -26.75
C ALA A 151 15.58 7.53 -26.12
N LEU A 152 15.43 7.57 -24.79
CA LEU A 152 14.53 6.67 -24.08
C LEU A 152 13.09 6.78 -24.62
N ASP A 153 12.43 5.65 -24.83
CA ASP A 153 11.01 5.59 -25.19
C ASP A 153 10.15 5.47 -23.92
N ALA A 154 9.62 6.61 -23.45
CA ALA A 154 8.78 6.63 -22.27
C ALA A 154 7.43 5.95 -22.51
N GLU A 155 6.85 6.03 -23.70
CA GLU A 155 5.57 5.42 -24.01
C GLU A 155 5.67 3.89 -23.96
N ALA A 156 6.70 3.32 -24.57
CA ALA A 156 6.97 1.88 -24.49
C ALA A 156 7.24 1.43 -23.05
N LEU A 157 8.02 2.22 -22.28
CA LEU A 157 8.35 1.92 -20.89
C LEU A 157 7.09 1.89 -20.00
N PHE A 158 6.28 2.95 -20.05
CA PHE A 158 5.11 3.07 -19.19
C PHE A 158 3.96 2.16 -19.63
N SER A 159 3.86 1.80 -20.89
CA SER A 159 2.92 0.79 -21.38
C SER A 159 3.16 -0.59 -20.73
N ALA A 160 4.39 -0.89 -20.30
CA ALA A 160 4.72 -2.15 -19.62
C ALA A 160 4.30 -2.18 -18.13
N VAL A 161 4.06 -1.01 -17.53
CA VAL A 161 3.73 -0.87 -16.09
C VAL A 161 2.40 -0.16 -15.84
N SER A 162 1.52 -0.12 -16.85
CA SER A 162 0.20 0.51 -16.74
C SER A 162 -0.84 -0.23 -17.58
N LEU A 163 -2.12 0.03 -17.29
CA LEU A 163 -3.26 -0.44 -18.08
C LEU A 163 -3.49 0.43 -19.32
N HIS A 164 -3.03 1.67 -19.25
CA HIS A 164 -3.17 2.67 -20.31
C HIS A 164 -1.98 3.63 -20.26
N CYS A 165 -1.35 3.85 -21.40
CA CYS A 165 -0.32 4.88 -21.57
C CYS A 165 -0.60 5.63 -22.86
N GLU A 166 -0.64 6.95 -22.79
CA GLU A 166 -0.93 7.79 -23.94
C GLU A 166 -0.09 9.07 -23.90
N ARG A 167 0.54 9.41 -25.03
CA ARG A 167 1.26 10.67 -25.20
C ARG A 167 0.37 11.69 -25.89
N ILE A 168 0.16 12.84 -25.26
CA ILE A 168 -0.70 13.90 -25.78
C ILE A 168 0.12 14.78 -26.73
N LEU A 169 -0.21 14.78 -28.03
CA LEU A 169 0.50 15.57 -29.02
C LEU A 169 -0.27 16.84 -29.42
N GLU A 170 -1.59 16.78 -29.46
CA GLU A 170 -2.45 17.92 -29.74
C GLU A 170 -3.15 18.40 -28.47
N PRO A 171 -3.13 19.70 -28.15
CA PRO A 171 -3.73 20.23 -26.94
C PRO A 171 -5.21 19.88 -26.73
N ALA A 172 -5.98 19.80 -27.84
CA ALA A 172 -7.40 19.46 -27.79
C ALA A 172 -7.68 18.00 -27.38
N ASP A 173 -6.72 17.09 -27.56
CA ASP A 173 -6.89 15.67 -27.25
C ASP A 173 -7.05 15.43 -25.76
N ILE A 174 -6.67 16.39 -24.91
CA ILE A 174 -6.85 16.28 -23.45
C ILE A 174 -8.29 16.03 -23.05
N ALA A 175 -9.25 16.56 -23.82
CA ALA A 175 -10.68 16.39 -23.56
C ALA A 175 -11.15 14.93 -23.59
N THR A 176 -10.46 14.07 -24.32
CA THR A 176 -10.78 12.65 -24.45
C THR A 176 -9.76 11.74 -23.76
N ALA A 177 -8.50 12.13 -23.75
CA ALA A 177 -7.42 11.34 -23.14
C ALA A 177 -7.52 11.30 -21.61
N LEU A 178 -7.80 12.44 -20.98
CA LEU A 178 -7.86 12.51 -19.51
C LEU A 178 -8.99 11.64 -18.92
N PRO A 179 -10.26 11.72 -19.36
CA PRO A 179 -11.29 10.81 -18.86
C PRO A 179 -11.01 9.34 -19.20
N ARG A 180 -10.40 9.04 -20.36
CA ARG A 180 -10.00 7.67 -20.72
C ARG A 180 -8.93 7.12 -19.77
N ALA A 181 -7.91 7.91 -19.43
CA ALA A 181 -6.88 7.52 -18.47
C ALA A 181 -7.47 7.33 -17.07
N VAL A 182 -8.36 8.21 -16.61
CA VAL A 182 -9.06 8.06 -15.31
C VAL A 182 -9.92 6.80 -15.29
N ALA A 183 -10.66 6.51 -16.36
CA ALA A 183 -11.45 5.28 -16.46
C ALA A 183 -10.56 4.03 -16.43
N ALA A 184 -9.44 4.03 -17.17
CA ALA A 184 -8.47 2.95 -17.16
C ALA A 184 -7.88 2.75 -15.74
N ALA A 185 -7.48 3.81 -15.05
CA ALA A 185 -7.00 3.70 -13.68
C ALA A 185 -8.06 3.08 -12.75
N ARG A 186 -9.29 3.57 -12.80
CA ARG A 186 -10.41 3.07 -11.98
C ARG A 186 -10.78 1.61 -12.26
N SER A 187 -10.39 1.06 -13.41
CA SER A 187 -10.56 -0.37 -13.71
C SER A 187 -9.59 -1.29 -12.92
N GLY A 188 -8.70 -0.71 -12.13
CA GLY A 188 -7.80 -1.41 -11.21
C GLY A 188 -6.38 -1.55 -11.73
N GLY A 189 -5.63 -0.46 -11.71
CA GLY A 189 -4.22 -0.39 -12.07
C GLY A 189 -3.78 1.03 -12.42
N PRO A 190 -2.52 1.26 -12.75
CA PRO A 190 -2.04 2.56 -13.19
C PRO A 190 -2.52 2.93 -14.59
N ALA A 191 -2.74 4.24 -14.81
CA ALA A 191 -2.83 4.84 -16.13
C ALA A 191 -1.84 6.01 -16.21
N VAL A 192 -1.23 6.21 -17.37
CA VAL A 192 -0.17 7.20 -17.58
C VAL A 192 -0.52 8.13 -18.73
N LEU A 193 -0.41 9.43 -18.48
CA LEU A 193 -0.44 10.46 -19.53
C LEU A 193 0.93 11.10 -19.65
N LEU A 194 1.52 11.05 -20.83
CA LEU A 194 2.76 11.71 -21.17
C LEU A 194 2.43 13.10 -21.74
N LEU A 195 2.89 14.14 -21.04
CA LEU A 195 2.48 15.53 -21.25
C LEU A 195 3.66 16.38 -21.73
N PRO A 196 3.85 16.59 -23.04
CA PRO A 196 4.88 17.51 -23.56
C PRO A 196 4.68 18.93 -23.03
N LYS A 197 5.78 19.62 -22.74
CA LYS A 197 5.74 20.95 -22.11
C LYS A 197 5.01 21.98 -22.95
N ASP A 198 5.20 21.98 -24.26
CA ASP A 198 4.50 22.87 -25.20
C ASP A 198 2.99 22.60 -25.23
N VAL A 199 2.57 21.34 -25.07
CA VAL A 199 1.15 20.98 -24.92
C VAL A 199 0.60 21.48 -23.58
N GLN A 200 1.31 21.27 -22.45
CA GLN A 200 0.88 21.76 -21.12
C GLN A 200 0.62 23.27 -21.14
N GLN A 201 1.46 24.04 -21.84
CA GLN A 201 1.40 25.50 -21.93
C GLN A 201 0.38 26.02 -22.93
N SER A 202 -0.08 25.17 -23.86
CA SER A 202 -1.00 25.58 -24.91
C SER A 202 -2.34 26.00 -24.33
N VAL A 203 -2.87 27.12 -24.84
CA VAL A 203 -4.21 27.62 -24.49
C VAL A 203 -5.27 26.89 -25.31
N VAL A 204 -6.31 26.42 -24.63
CA VAL A 204 -7.45 25.73 -25.23
C VAL A 204 -8.76 26.46 -24.90
N ASP A 205 -9.72 26.39 -25.81
CA ASP A 205 -11.10 26.86 -25.59
C ASP A 205 -11.94 25.72 -25.01
N LEU A 206 -11.52 25.28 -23.80
CA LEU A 206 -12.08 24.13 -23.11
C LEU A 206 -12.02 24.39 -21.60
N THR A 207 -13.06 24.00 -20.89
CA THR A 207 -13.07 23.98 -19.41
C THR A 207 -13.19 22.54 -18.89
N ALA A 208 -12.86 22.34 -17.62
CA ALA A 208 -13.02 21.03 -16.97
C ALA A 208 -14.46 20.49 -17.03
N ARG A 209 -15.45 21.37 -17.09
CA ARG A 209 -16.89 20.99 -17.17
C ARG A 209 -17.30 20.50 -18.55
N ASP A 210 -16.55 20.83 -19.59
CA ASP A 210 -16.78 20.35 -20.95
C ASP A 210 -16.25 18.93 -21.16
N ILE A 211 -15.41 18.44 -20.22
CA ILE A 211 -14.86 17.08 -20.24
C ILE A 211 -15.83 16.14 -19.54
N PRO A 212 -16.26 15.03 -20.17
CA PRO A 212 -17.11 14.05 -19.52
C PRO A 212 -16.45 13.51 -18.26
N THR A 213 -17.18 13.48 -17.14
CA THR A 213 -16.75 12.68 -15.99
C THR A 213 -16.79 11.21 -16.40
N ALA A 214 -15.68 10.50 -16.17
CA ALA A 214 -15.63 9.08 -16.46
C ALA A 214 -16.51 8.33 -15.43
N ASP A 215 -17.80 8.28 -15.68
CA ASP A 215 -18.71 7.35 -15.00
C ASP A 215 -18.39 5.96 -15.50
N THR A 216 -17.47 5.31 -14.82
CA THR A 216 -17.21 3.89 -15.04
C THR A 216 -18.44 3.16 -14.54
N VAL A 217 -19.31 2.73 -15.45
CA VAL A 217 -20.29 1.69 -15.12
C VAL A 217 -19.47 0.47 -14.76
N LEU A 218 -19.32 0.25 -13.46
CA LEU A 218 -18.60 -0.91 -12.95
C LEU A 218 -19.45 -2.13 -13.26
N ALA A 219 -19.10 -2.84 -14.36
CA ALA A 219 -19.79 -4.03 -14.76
C ALA A 219 -19.61 -5.14 -13.71
N ALA A 220 -20.71 -5.79 -13.36
CA ALA A 220 -20.70 -7.03 -12.60
C ALA A 220 -21.48 -8.07 -13.38
N ASP A 221 -20.98 -9.31 -13.36
CA ASP A 221 -21.70 -10.45 -13.91
C ASP A 221 -22.85 -10.88 -12.97
N ASP A 222 -23.85 -11.57 -13.49
CA ASP A 222 -24.92 -12.17 -12.68
C ASP A 222 -24.33 -13.23 -11.73
N PRO A 223 -24.50 -13.09 -10.40
CA PRO A 223 -23.98 -14.04 -9.42
C PRO A 223 -24.83 -15.31 -9.28
N GLY A 224 -25.85 -15.50 -10.11
CA GLY A 224 -26.81 -16.59 -10.01
C GLY A 224 -26.20 -18.00 -10.05
N GLU A 225 -25.16 -18.22 -10.85
CA GLU A 225 -24.43 -19.49 -10.91
C GLU A 225 -23.74 -19.81 -9.58
N ILE A 226 -22.99 -18.86 -9.03
CA ILE A 226 -22.32 -19.00 -7.73
C ILE A 226 -23.35 -19.19 -6.61
N ALA A 227 -24.44 -18.42 -6.62
CA ALA A 227 -25.52 -18.58 -5.65
C ALA A 227 -26.16 -20.00 -5.70
N ALA A 228 -26.30 -20.58 -6.89
CA ALA A 228 -26.82 -21.95 -7.05
C ALA A 228 -25.83 -22.97 -6.47
N GLU A 229 -24.55 -22.86 -6.76
CA GLU A 229 -23.52 -23.75 -6.21
C GLU A 229 -23.40 -23.64 -4.69
N LEU A 230 -23.44 -22.44 -4.13
CA LEU A 230 -23.43 -22.22 -2.68
C LEU A 230 -24.65 -22.82 -1.99
N ARG A 231 -25.86 -22.77 -2.61
CA ARG A 231 -27.08 -23.41 -2.08
C ARG A 231 -27.01 -24.93 -2.08
N ASN A 232 -26.29 -25.51 -3.04
CA ASN A 232 -26.15 -26.96 -3.18
C ASN A 232 -24.98 -27.53 -2.37
N ALA A 233 -24.16 -26.67 -1.73
CA ALA A 233 -23.04 -27.11 -0.92
C ALA A 233 -23.53 -27.91 0.30
N THR A 234 -23.09 -29.17 0.43
CA THR A 234 -23.50 -30.08 1.51
C THR A 234 -22.57 -30.09 2.71
N GLY A 235 -21.52 -29.30 2.68
CA GLY A 235 -20.50 -29.21 3.75
C GLY A 235 -20.12 -27.78 4.06
N HIS A 236 -19.05 -27.63 4.84
CA HIS A 236 -18.62 -26.32 5.27
C HIS A 236 -17.97 -25.51 4.14
N VAL A 237 -18.31 -24.22 4.11
CA VAL A 237 -17.70 -23.23 3.21
C VAL A 237 -16.55 -22.53 3.92
N THR A 238 -15.42 -22.38 3.23
CA THR A 238 -14.33 -21.52 3.67
C THR A 238 -14.22 -20.35 2.70
N ILE A 239 -14.32 -19.13 3.22
CA ILE A 239 -14.12 -17.89 2.46
C ILE A 239 -12.65 -17.45 2.62
N ILE A 240 -12.02 -17.04 1.52
CA ILE A 240 -10.72 -16.34 1.51
C ILE A 240 -10.94 -14.96 0.92
N ALA A 241 -10.85 -13.93 1.76
CA ALA A 241 -11.07 -12.54 1.38
C ALA A 241 -9.77 -11.84 0.98
N GLY A 242 -9.85 -11.02 -0.06
CA GLY A 242 -8.76 -10.24 -0.62
C GLY A 242 -8.93 -8.74 -0.49
N GLU A 243 -7.94 -8.01 -0.97
CA GLU A 243 -7.79 -6.57 -0.80
C GLU A 243 -8.94 -5.76 -1.43
N GLN A 244 -9.54 -6.26 -2.50
CA GLN A 244 -10.68 -5.59 -3.12
C GLN A 244 -11.85 -5.40 -2.13
N VAL A 245 -12.05 -6.31 -1.18
CA VAL A 245 -13.08 -6.15 -0.13
C VAL A 245 -12.89 -4.86 0.67
N SER A 246 -11.65 -4.60 1.06
CA SER A 246 -11.32 -3.40 1.84
C SER A 246 -11.35 -2.13 1.00
N ARG A 247 -10.90 -2.19 -0.24
CA ARG A 247 -10.90 -1.07 -1.17
C ARG A 247 -12.31 -0.66 -1.58
N ASP A 248 -13.18 -1.62 -1.85
CA ASP A 248 -14.59 -1.38 -2.22
C ASP A 248 -15.47 -1.13 -0.99
N ASP A 249 -14.89 -1.11 0.23
CA ASP A 249 -15.60 -0.97 1.51
C ASP A 249 -16.75 -1.99 1.69
N ALA A 250 -16.49 -3.24 1.29
CA ALA A 250 -17.48 -4.32 1.26
C ALA A 250 -17.41 -5.27 2.48
N ARG A 251 -16.82 -4.80 3.60
CA ARG A 251 -16.61 -5.61 4.81
C ARG A 251 -17.90 -6.05 5.48
N GLU A 252 -18.91 -5.17 5.50
CA GLU A 252 -20.22 -5.49 6.09
C GLU A 252 -20.96 -6.53 5.25
N GLU A 253 -20.91 -6.40 3.93
CA GLU A 253 -21.52 -7.35 2.99
C GLU A 253 -20.82 -8.70 3.07
N LEU A 254 -19.49 -8.70 3.18
CA LEU A 254 -18.71 -9.92 3.41
C LEU A 254 -19.15 -10.62 4.71
N GLU A 255 -19.31 -9.90 5.80
CA GLU A 255 -19.72 -10.50 7.09
C GLU A 255 -21.17 -11.03 7.03
N ARG A 256 -22.09 -10.31 6.35
CA ARG A 256 -23.46 -10.81 6.14
C ARG A 256 -23.47 -12.09 5.31
N LEU A 257 -22.70 -12.14 4.22
CA LEU A 257 -22.56 -13.33 3.39
C LEU A 257 -21.94 -14.50 4.18
N ARG A 258 -20.86 -14.22 4.93
CA ARG A 258 -20.21 -15.21 5.81
C ARG A 258 -21.22 -15.80 6.81
N ALA A 259 -22.02 -14.94 7.45
CA ALA A 259 -23.03 -15.36 8.42
C ALA A 259 -24.15 -16.18 7.77
N ALA A 260 -24.63 -15.78 6.59
CA ALA A 260 -25.65 -16.53 5.84
C ALA A 260 -25.19 -17.94 5.43
N LEU A 261 -23.89 -18.10 5.16
CA LEU A 261 -23.26 -19.38 4.80
C LEU A 261 -22.77 -20.18 6.03
N ASP A 262 -22.81 -19.62 7.23
CA ASP A 262 -22.09 -20.14 8.41
C ASP A 262 -20.64 -20.52 8.07
N ALA A 263 -19.98 -19.66 7.28
CA ALA A 263 -18.66 -19.94 6.72
C ALA A 263 -17.53 -19.55 7.67
N ARG A 264 -16.39 -20.25 7.56
CA ARG A 264 -15.11 -19.79 8.10
C ARG A 264 -14.49 -18.76 7.18
N LEU A 265 -13.74 -17.82 7.76
CA LEU A 265 -13.16 -16.72 7.02
C LEU A 265 -11.65 -16.64 7.25
N ALA A 266 -10.89 -16.68 6.16
CA ALA A 266 -9.47 -16.34 6.12
C ALA A 266 -9.25 -15.09 5.26
N THR A 267 -8.14 -14.40 5.47
CA THR A 267 -7.73 -13.27 4.61
C THR A 267 -6.40 -13.57 3.94
N VAL A 268 -6.16 -12.98 2.77
CA VAL A 268 -4.80 -12.97 2.21
C VAL A 268 -3.93 -11.96 2.98
N PRO A 269 -2.58 -12.05 2.93
CA PRO A 269 -1.70 -11.20 3.73
C PRO A 269 -1.89 -9.70 3.54
N ASP A 270 -2.20 -9.26 2.32
CA ASP A 270 -2.44 -7.87 1.92
C ASP A 270 -3.89 -7.40 2.13
N ALA A 271 -4.72 -8.25 2.76
CA ALA A 271 -6.13 -7.99 3.03
C ALA A 271 -6.54 -8.33 4.47
N LYS A 272 -5.63 -8.21 5.43
CA LYS A 272 -5.98 -8.49 6.84
C LYS A 272 -7.19 -7.69 7.30
N ASP A 273 -7.34 -6.48 6.82
CA ASP A 273 -8.42 -5.55 7.14
C ASP A 273 -9.73 -5.80 6.37
N ALA A 274 -9.79 -6.84 5.54
CA ALA A 274 -11.06 -7.29 4.93
C ALA A 274 -12.06 -7.79 6.00
N VAL A 275 -11.62 -8.01 7.22
CA VAL A 275 -12.44 -8.39 8.37
C VAL A 275 -12.46 -7.27 9.40
N ALA A 276 -13.62 -7.04 10.04
CA ALA A 276 -13.76 -6.02 11.08
C ALA A 276 -13.03 -6.37 12.37
N SER A 277 -12.75 -7.66 12.62
CA SER A 277 -12.03 -8.14 13.79
C SER A 277 -11.40 -9.50 13.53
N SER A 278 -10.09 -9.58 13.64
CA SER A 278 -9.35 -10.85 13.60
C SER A 278 -9.57 -11.72 14.84
N ARG A 279 -10.23 -11.19 15.88
CA ARG A 279 -10.57 -11.92 17.13
C ARG A 279 -11.95 -12.60 17.05
N SER A 280 -12.67 -12.49 15.95
CA SER A 280 -13.90 -13.25 15.74
C SER A 280 -13.59 -14.74 15.65
N SER A 281 -14.40 -15.58 16.31
CA SER A 281 -14.26 -17.06 16.28
C SER A 281 -14.44 -17.65 14.88
N ALA A 282 -15.05 -16.91 13.94
CA ALA A 282 -15.19 -17.31 12.55
C ALA A 282 -13.91 -17.06 11.73
N VAL A 283 -13.00 -16.18 12.19
CA VAL A 283 -11.75 -15.84 11.49
C VAL A 283 -10.67 -16.85 11.86
N ILE A 284 -10.22 -17.60 10.86
CA ILE A 284 -9.23 -18.68 11.02
C ILE A 284 -7.80 -18.23 10.72
N GLY A 285 -7.59 -16.96 10.37
CA GLY A 285 -6.28 -16.35 10.20
C GLY A 285 -5.99 -15.86 8.79
N VAL A 286 -4.71 -15.68 8.52
CA VAL A 286 -4.15 -15.21 7.24
C VAL A 286 -3.62 -16.41 6.46
N THR A 287 -3.70 -16.36 5.13
CA THR A 287 -3.17 -17.39 4.22
C THR A 287 -1.68 -17.19 3.90
N GLY A 288 -1.06 -18.16 3.24
CA GLY A 288 0.24 -18.03 2.57
C GLY A 288 1.47 -18.13 3.45
N VAL A 289 2.58 -17.61 2.96
CA VAL A 289 3.93 -17.78 3.56
C VAL A 289 4.08 -17.20 4.97
N MET A 290 3.26 -16.22 5.33
CA MET A 290 3.20 -15.58 6.67
C MET A 290 1.91 -15.98 7.39
N GLY A 291 1.23 -17.00 6.88
CA GLY A 291 -0.12 -17.36 7.28
C GLY A 291 -0.20 -18.30 8.47
N HIS A 292 -1.42 -18.69 8.79
CA HIS A 292 -1.77 -19.55 9.92
C HIS A 292 -2.05 -20.98 9.41
N PRO A 293 -1.43 -22.01 9.99
CA PRO A 293 -1.59 -23.41 9.53
C PRO A 293 -3.04 -23.90 9.52
N GLY A 294 -3.89 -23.37 10.42
CA GLY A 294 -5.31 -23.70 10.53
C GLY A 294 -6.13 -23.46 9.27
N VAL A 295 -5.68 -22.59 8.35
CA VAL A 295 -6.40 -22.30 7.10
C VAL A 295 -6.41 -23.52 6.17
N ALA A 296 -5.27 -24.18 5.96
CA ALA A 296 -5.18 -25.40 5.16
C ALA A 296 -6.05 -26.52 5.76
N SER A 297 -6.05 -26.67 7.08
CA SER A 297 -6.89 -27.64 7.80
C SER A 297 -8.38 -27.36 7.61
N ALA A 298 -8.79 -26.08 7.61
CA ALA A 298 -10.18 -25.70 7.40
C ALA A 298 -10.65 -26.02 5.98
N LEU A 299 -9.82 -25.72 4.96
CA LEU A 299 -10.10 -26.07 3.56
C LEU A 299 -10.24 -27.59 3.38
N THR A 300 -9.32 -28.39 3.93
CA THR A 300 -9.35 -29.85 3.80
C THR A 300 -10.60 -30.47 4.45
N LYS A 301 -11.14 -29.85 5.49
CA LYS A 301 -12.38 -30.29 6.16
C LYS A 301 -13.65 -29.69 5.54
N GLY A 302 -13.50 -28.73 4.65
CA GLY A 302 -14.58 -28.08 3.93
C GLY A 302 -15.01 -28.83 2.69
N SER A 303 -16.10 -28.40 2.08
CA SER A 303 -16.57 -28.89 0.77
C SER A 303 -16.38 -27.86 -0.35
N LEU A 304 -16.23 -26.58 0.01
CA LEU A 304 -16.18 -25.49 -0.94
C LEU A 304 -15.27 -24.34 -0.42
N CYS A 305 -14.48 -23.78 -1.32
CA CYS A 305 -13.71 -22.56 -1.13
C CYS A 305 -14.33 -21.42 -1.94
N LEU A 306 -14.63 -20.29 -1.29
CA LEU A 306 -15.11 -19.08 -1.97
C LEU A 306 -14.04 -17.98 -1.85
N LEU A 307 -13.44 -17.61 -2.98
CA LEU A 307 -12.47 -16.53 -3.09
C LEU A 307 -13.21 -15.21 -3.37
N ILE A 308 -13.02 -14.19 -2.53
CA ILE A 308 -13.69 -12.90 -2.68
C ILE A 308 -12.65 -11.79 -2.79
N GLY A 309 -12.60 -11.12 -3.94
CA GLY A 309 -11.74 -9.96 -4.16
C GLY A 309 -10.24 -10.24 -4.12
N THR A 310 -9.82 -11.48 -4.38
CA THR A 310 -8.41 -11.88 -4.46
C THR A 310 -8.13 -12.70 -5.71
N ARG A 311 -6.93 -12.52 -6.27
CA ARG A 311 -6.38 -13.42 -7.28
C ARG A 311 -5.63 -14.62 -6.69
N LEU A 312 -5.44 -14.65 -5.39
CA LEU A 312 -4.71 -15.66 -4.63
C LEU A 312 -3.31 -15.94 -5.23
N PRO A 313 -2.40 -14.95 -5.25
CA PRO A 313 -1.06 -15.12 -5.80
C PRO A 313 -0.24 -16.16 -5.03
N ALA A 314 0.89 -16.61 -5.59
CA ALA A 314 1.70 -17.68 -5.01
C ALA A 314 2.10 -17.46 -3.55
N THR A 315 2.41 -16.22 -3.17
CA THR A 315 2.74 -15.84 -1.78
C THR A 315 1.56 -16.04 -0.81
N ALA A 316 0.34 -15.72 -1.26
CA ALA A 316 -0.88 -15.92 -0.48
C ALA A 316 -1.41 -17.37 -0.55
N ARG A 317 -1.06 -18.13 -1.58
CA ARG A 317 -1.49 -19.51 -1.79
C ARG A 317 -0.56 -20.55 -1.15
N SER A 318 0.67 -20.18 -0.82
CA SER A 318 1.68 -21.11 -0.28
C SER A 318 1.11 -21.95 0.88
N GLY A 319 1.32 -23.26 0.81
CA GLY A 319 0.78 -24.22 1.78
C GLY A 319 -0.68 -24.62 1.56
N LEU A 320 -1.40 -24.05 0.57
CA LEU A 320 -2.82 -24.32 0.34
C LEU A 320 -3.08 -25.19 -0.91
N ASP A 321 -2.10 -25.37 -1.82
CA ASP A 321 -2.32 -26.03 -3.10
C ASP A 321 -2.94 -27.45 -2.97
N ALA A 322 -2.45 -28.24 -2.03
CA ALA A 322 -2.98 -29.59 -1.77
C ALA A 322 -4.43 -29.54 -1.26
N ALA A 323 -4.76 -28.61 -0.36
CA ALA A 323 -6.12 -28.47 0.16
C ALA A 323 -7.09 -27.91 -0.90
N LEU A 324 -6.66 -26.93 -1.70
CA LEU A 324 -7.45 -26.37 -2.79
C LEU A 324 -7.75 -27.40 -3.90
N SER A 325 -6.86 -28.38 -4.14
CA SER A 325 -7.10 -29.44 -5.11
C SER A 325 -8.20 -30.43 -4.70
N LEU A 326 -8.59 -30.43 -3.42
CA LEU A 326 -9.59 -31.36 -2.86
C LEU A 326 -11.00 -30.74 -2.76
N VAL A 327 -11.14 -29.43 -2.96
CA VAL A 327 -12.41 -28.72 -2.78
C VAL A 327 -12.80 -27.96 -4.05
N SER A 328 -14.11 -27.83 -4.29
CA SER A 328 -14.60 -26.93 -5.34
C SER A 328 -14.27 -25.50 -4.99
N THR A 329 -13.75 -24.73 -5.95
CA THR A 329 -13.38 -23.34 -5.75
C THR A 329 -14.23 -22.42 -6.62
N LEU A 330 -14.88 -21.46 -5.99
CA LEU A 330 -15.64 -20.38 -6.61
C LEU A 330 -14.92 -19.05 -6.37
N SER A 331 -15.16 -18.07 -7.22
CA SER A 331 -14.51 -16.75 -7.09
C SER A 331 -15.41 -15.61 -7.54
N VAL A 332 -15.34 -14.50 -6.79
CA VAL A 332 -15.98 -13.21 -7.11
C VAL A 332 -14.93 -12.11 -7.00
N GLY A 333 -14.78 -11.30 -8.03
CA GLY A 333 -13.86 -10.17 -7.98
C GLY A 333 -13.53 -9.56 -9.33
N SER A 334 -12.72 -8.49 -9.33
CA SER A 334 -12.38 -7.74 -10.53
C SER A 334 -11.40 -8.46 -11.50
N ALA A 335 -10.88 -9.63 -11.12
CA ALA A 335 -10.05 -10.45 -12.00
C ALA A 335 -10.02 -11.92 -11.51
N PRO A 336 -9.88 -12.90 -12.44
CA PRO A 336 -9.82 -14.30 -12.09
C PRO A 336 -8.59 -14.64 -11.24
N PRO A 337 -8.72 -15.59 -10.29
CA PRO A 337 -7.61 -16.09 -9.49
C PRO A 337 -6.59 -16.89 -10.31
N PHE A 338 -5.41 -17.12 -9.70
CA PHE A 338 -4.35 -17.99 -10.26
C PHE A 338 -4.59 -19.49 -9.99
N VAL A 339 -5.80 -19.86 -9.58
CA VAL A 339 -6.22 -21.26 -9.38
C VAL A 339 -7.42 -21.57 -10.25
N PRO A 340 -7.62 -22.82 -10.70
CA PRO A 340 -8.82 -23.23 -11.42
C PRO A 340 -10.07 -23.02 -10.57
N CYS A 341 -11.07 -22.31 -11.08
CA CYS A 341 -12.31 -22.02 -10.35
C CYS A 341 -13.43 -21.57 -11.31
N THR A 342 -14.67 -21.62 -10.87
CA THR A 342 -15.75 -20.83 -11.46
C THR A 342 -15.61 -19.40 -10.99
N HIS A 343 -15.47 -18.44 -11.90
CA HIS A 343 -15.26 -17.03 -11.58
C HIS A 343 -16.33 -16.16 -12.19
N ILE A 344 -16.87 -15.24 -11.39
CA ILE A 344 -17.69 -14.12 -11.87
C ILE A 344 -16.95 -12.80 -11.66
N HIS A 345 -17.04 -11.95 -12.66
CA HIS A 345 -16.43 -10.64 -12.64
C HIS A 345 -17.27 -9.64 -11.85
N SER A 346 -16.65 -8.88 -10.95
CA SER A 346 -17.30 -7.77 -10.26
C SER A 346 -16.30 -6.64 -9.95
N HIS A 347 -16.65 -5.43 -10.37
CA HIS A 347 -16.01 -4.19 -9.93
C HIS A 347 -16.74 -3.51 -8.77
N ASP A 348 -17.89 -4.06 -8.32
CA ASP A 348 -18.65 -3.60 -7.17
C ASP A 348 -18.95 -4.79 -6.26
N LEU A 349 -18.02 -5.09 -5.37
CA LEU A 349 -18.20 -6.20 -4.42
C LEU A 349 -19.35 -5.95 -3.44
N ARG A 350 -19.65 -4.71 -3.08
CA ARG A 350 -20.78 -4.41 -2.18
C ARG A 350 -22.10 -4.89 -2.78
N ALA A 351 -22.39 -4.46 -4.01
CA ALA A 351 -23.60 -4.85 -4.71
C ALA A 351 -23.66 -6.37 -4.92
N THR A 352 -22.58 -6.98 -5.43
CA THR A 352 -22.54 -8.41 -5.73
C THR A 352 -22.69 -9.29 -4.49
N LEU A 353 -22.01 -8.94 -3.37
CA LEU A 353 -22.12 -9.69 -2.11
C LEU A 353 -23.50 -9.53 -1.47
N ALA A 354 -24.13 -8.35 -1.56
CA ALA A 354 -25.50 -8.13 -1.09
C ALA A 354 -26.51 -8.98 -1.88
N GLU A 355 -26.35 -9.07 -3.21
CA GLU A 355 -27.18 -9.92 -4.07
C GLU A 355 -27.02 -11.41 -3.74
N LEU A 356 -25.76 -11.89 -3.60
CA LEU A 356 -25.48 -13.25 -3.16
C LEU A 356 -26.12 -13.56 -1.81
N THR A 357 -25.98 -12.66 -0.84
CA THR A 357 -26.58 -12.81 0.48
C THR A 357 -28.11 -12.96 0.39
N THR A 358 -28.76 -12.07 -0.35
CA THR A 358 -30.21 -12.10 -0.57
C THR A 358 -30.67 -13.42 -1.21
N ALA A 359 -29.89 -13.94 -2.16
CA ALA A 359 -30.20 -15.22 -2.80
C ALA A 359 -30.10 -16.43 -1.83
N LEU A 360 -29.32 -16.30 -0.73
CA LEU A 360 -29.06 -17.37 0.24
C LEU A 360 -29.91 -17.29 1.52
N GLU A 361 -30.52 -16.14 1.84
CA GLU A 361 -31.29 -15.89 3.09
C GLU A 361 -32.49 -16.82 3.32
N ARG A 362 -32.85 -17.67 2.36
CA ARG A 362 -33.95 -18.62 2.48
C ARG A 362 -33.59 -20.00 3.07
N GLN A 363 -32.34 -20.16 3.51
CA GLN A 363 -31.88 -21.42 4.12
C GLN A 363 -31.74 -21.25 5.64
N ASP A 364 -32.38 -22.15 6.40
CA ASP A 364 -32.08 -22.28 7.84
C ASP A 364 -30.66 -22.78 8.02
N PRO A 365 -29.78 -22.03 8.71
CA PRO A 365 -28.42 -22.49 8.96
C PRO A 365 -28.46 -23.71 9.88
N THR A 366 -28.10 -24.87 9.36
CA THR A 366 -28.16 -26.16 10.06
C THR A 366 -26.97 -26.47 10.95
N SER A 367 -25.94 -25.63 10.94
CA SER A 367 -24.73 -25.82 11.75
C SER A 367 -24.16 -24.48 12.20
N ARG A 368 -23.81 -24.36 13.47
CA ARG A 368 -23.06 -23.24 14.01
C ARG A 368 -21.65 -23.70 14.33
N TRP A 369 -20.68 -23.11 13.62
CA TRP A 369 -19.29 -23.25 14.01
C TRP A 369 -19.05 -22.47 15.30
N SER A 370 -18.58 -23.15 16.33
CA SER A 370 -17.94 -22.50 17.47
C SER A 370 -16.51 -23.06 17.59
N SER A 371 -15.53 -22.25 17.30
CA SER A 371 -14.17 -22.51 17.70
C SER A 371 -13.75 -21.33 18.56
N ASP A 372 -13.70 -21.52 19.85
CA ASP A 372 -13.24 -20.50 20.81
C ASP A 372 -11.70 -20.37 20.84
N SER A 373 -11.01 -21.10 19.98
CA SER A 373 -9.55 -21.09 19.91
C SER A 373 -9.04 -20.04 18.91
N PRO A 374 -8.06 -19.23 19.31
CA PRO A 374 -7.38 -18.32 18.39
C PRO A 374 -6.71 -19.10 17.24
N PRO A 375 -6.42 -18.46 16.10
CA PRO A 375 -5.68 -19.07 15.00
C PRO A 375 -4.37 -19.69 15.48
N GLU A 376 -4.06 -20.90 14.99
CA GLU A 376 -2.79 -21.56 15.26
C GLU A 376 -1.64 -20.76 14.64
N GLU A 377 -0.65 -20.37 15.45
CA GLU A 377 0.48 -19.57 15.02
C GLU A 377 1.65 -20.43 14.53
N LEU A 378 2.41 -19.90 13.56
CA LEU A 378 3.74 -20.41 13.24
C LEU A 378 4.66 -20.29 14.45
N GLN A 379 5.51 -21.27 14.67
CA GLN A 379 6.41 -21.34 15.82
C GLN A 379 7.88 -21.21 15.39
N PRO A 380 8.39 -19.99 15.17
CA PRO A 380 9.83 -19.82 14.88
C PRO A 380 10.70 -20.23 16.08
N PRO A 381 11.94 -20.66 15.85
CA PRO A 381 12.89 -20.96 16.90
C PRO A 381 13.06 -19.76 17.85
N LYS A 382 13.17 -20.05 19.16
CA LYS A 382 13.38 -18.99 20.15
C LYS A 382 14.75 -18.37 19.99
N HIS A 383 14.78 -17.11 19.56
CA HIS A 383 16.00 -16.32 19.54
C HIS A 383 16.44 -15.95 20.96
N ARG A 384 17.75 -16.07 21.28
CA ARG A 384 18.33 -15.76 22.60
C ARG A 384 19.35 -14.63 22.56
N GLY A 385 19.52 -14.00 21.40
CA GLY A 385 20.44 -12.89 21.19
C GLY A 385 19.93 -11.57 21.80
N PRO A 386 20.72 -10.49 21.68
CA PRO A 386 20.36 -9.18 22.16
C PRO A 386 19.21 -8.57 21.32
N GLY A 387 18.61 -7.49 21.85
CA GLY A 387 17.56 -6.74 21.20
C GLY A 387 16.14 -7.21 21.53
N VAL A 388 15.17 -6.43 21.09
CA VAL A 388 13.75 -6.72 21.25
C VAL A 388 13.32 -7.73 20.20
N ARG A 389 12.57 -8.76 20.56
CA ARG A 389 12.08 -9.76 19.61
C ARG A 389 10.86 -9.26 18.87
N TYR A 390 10.72 -9.70 17.61
CA TYR A 390 9.56 -9.33 16.79
C TYR A 390 8.24 -9.67 17.49
N ARG A 391 8.10 -10.88 18.04
CA ARG A 391 6.87 -11.33 18.71
C ARG A 391 6.50 -10.43 19.90
N ASP A 392 7.48 -10.14 20.75
CA ASP A 392 7.26 -9.35 21.96
C ASP A 392 6.93 -7.89 21.59
N ALA A 393 7.62 -7.32 20.60
CA ALA A 393 7.34 -5.99 20.07
C ALA A 393 5.93 -5.91 19.45
N MET A 394 5.53 -6.91 18.66
CA MET A 394 4.20 -6.93 18.03
C MET A 394 3.08 -7.04 19.09
N ALA A 395 3.28 -7.79 20.16
CA ALA A 395 2.30 -7.87 21.25
C ALA A 395 2.11 -6.50 21.94
N ILE A 396 3.19 -5.78 22.21
CA ILE A 396 3.14 -4.44 22.81
C ILE A 396 2.53 -3.42 21.81
N LEU A 397 2.88 -3.52 20.53
CA LEU A 397 2.26 -2.70 19.49
C LEU A 397 0.76 -2.95 19.39
N ASP A 398 0.33 -4.21 19.43
CA ASP A 398 -1.08 -4.58 19.34
C ASP A 398 -1.90 -3.98 20.49
N ASP A 399 -1.34 -3.92 21.69
CA ASP A 399 -1.96 -3.30 22.86
C ASP A 399 -1.93 -1.76 22.81
N ALA A 400 -0.89 -1.16 22.22
CA ALA A 400 -0.69 0.28 22.21
C ALA A 400 -1.43 1.01 21.07
N LEU A 401 -1.68 0.32 19.95
CA LEU A 401 -2.28 0.94 18.75
C LEU A 401 -3.71 1.42 19.01
N PRO A 402 -4.07 2.66 18.61
CA PRO A 402 -5.45 3.14 18.64
C PRO A 402 -6.41 2.23 17.87
N VAL A 403 -7.67 2.18 18.30
CA VAL A 403 -8.71 1.30 17.71
C VAL A 403 -9.05 1.65 16.26
N ASP A 404 -8.74 2.85 15.83
CA ASP A 404 -8.99 3.39 14.50
C ASP A 404 -7.70 3.68 13.72
N ALA A 405 -6.55 3.26 14.24
CA ALA A 405 -5.27 3.48 13.57
C ALA A 405 -5.20 2.71 12.23
N ASP A 406 -4.64 3.38 11.24
CA ASP A 406 -4.22 2.74 10.00
C ASP A 406 -2.80 2.17 10.17
N VAL A 407 -2.54 1.00 9.64
CA VAL A 407 -1.23 0.33 9.70
C VAL A 407 -0.71 0.08 8.31
N VAL A 408 0.50 0.53 8.02
CA VAL A 408 1.19 0.29 6.74
C VAL A 408 2.49 -0.42 7.02
N VAL A 409 2.70 -1.56 6.38
CA VAL A 409 3.80 -2.46 6.70
C VAL A 409 4.72 -2.62 5.51
N ASP A 410 6.04 -2.55 5.74
CA ASP A 410 7.04 -2.81 4.72
C ASP A 410 7.39 -4.30 4.61
N ALA A 411 8.04 -4.69 3.51
CA ALA A 411 8.56 -6.03 3.32
C ALA A 411 9.68 -6.36 4.33
N GLY A 412 9.88 -7.64 4.63
CA GLY A 412 10.96 -8.12 5.49
C GLY A 412 10.48 -8.85 6.75
N ASN A 413 11.39 -9.08 7.70
CA ASN A 413 11.12 -9.85 8.92
C ASN A 413 10.06 -9.17 9.81
N SER A 414 10.14 -7.84 9.99
CA SER A 414 9.13 -7.05 10.71
C SER A 414 7.77 -7.13 10.04
N GLY A 415 7.75 -7.11 8.69
CA GLY A 415 6.54 -7.29 7.89
C GLY A 415 5.90 -8.65 8.09
N ALA A 416 6.68 -9.72 8.04
CA ALA A 416 6.19 -11.07 8.30
C ALA A 416 5.58 -11.20 9.71
N ALA A 417 6.25 -10.63 10.72
CA ALA A 417 5.76 -10.60 12.08
C ALA A 417 4.45 -9.80 12.22
N ALA A 418 4.37 -8.63 11.60
CA ALA A 418 3.17 -7.79 11.63
C ALA A 418 1.97 -8.46 10.95
N VAL A 419 2.16 -9.06 9.77
CA VAL A 419 1.11 -9.81 9.08
C VAL A 419 0.62 -10.98 9.94
N HIS A 420 1.54 -11.70 10.57
CA HIS A 420 1.20 -12.88 11.36
C HIS A 420 0.54 -12.56 12.69
N GLN A 421 1.02 -11.54 13.42
CA GLN A 421 0.72 -11.35 14.84
C GLN A 421 -0.17 -10.16 15.18
N LEU A 422 -0.12 -9.05 14.41
CA LEU A 422 -0.94 -7.88 14.73
C LEU A 422 -2.42 -8.14 14.48
N SER A 423 -3.26 -7.68 15.39
CA SER A 423 -4.71 -7.67 15.20
C SER A 423 -5.15 -6.54 14.28
N VAL A 424 -6.25 -6.77 13.56
CA VAL A 424 -6.88 -5.74 12.74
C VAL A 424 -7.56 -4.70 13.61
N ARG A 425 -7.50 -3.44 13.22
CA ARG A 425 -8.24 -2.33 13.82
C ARG A 425 -9.61 -2.20 13.13
N PRO A 426 -10.72 -2.20 13.88
CA PRO A 426 -12.08 -2.27 13.29
C PRO A 426 -12.38 -1.19 12.25
N ALA A 427 -11.90 0.03 12.47
CA ALA A 427 -12.08 1.15 11.54
C ALA A 427 -10.82 1.49 10.72
N GLY A 428 -9.71 0.78 10.98
CA GLY A 428 -8.40 1.02 10.35
C GLY A 428 -8.22 0.28 9.03
N ARG A 429 -7.19 0.69 8.30
CA ARG A 429 -6.63 -0.05 7.16
C ARG A 429 -5.40 -0.84 7.62
N PHE A 430 -5.15 -1.96 6.98
CA PHE A 430 -3.88 -2.69 7.07
C PHE A 430 -3.33 -2.89 5.67
N VAL A 431 -2.27 -2.18 5.34
CA VAL A 431 -1.70 -2.13 3.99
C VAL A 431 -0.30 -2.73 3.98
N ILE A 432 -0.05 -3.64 3.07
CA ILE A 432 1.27 -4.18 2.73
C ILE A 432 1.36 -4.40 1.22
N ALA A 433 2.49 -4.07 0.62
CA ALA A 433 2.74 -4.28 -0.81
C ALA A 433 3.42 -5.62 -1.04
N LEU A 434 2.73 -6.53 -1.73
CA LEU A 434 3.22 -7.88 -2.01
C LEU A 434 3.25 -8.21 -3.51
N GLY A 435 2.88 -7.25 -4.38
CA GLY A 435 2.89 -7.43 -5.82
C GLY A 435 4.30 -7.51 -6.40
N MET A 436 5.10 -6.47 -6.16
CA MET A 436 6.51 -6.39 -6.55
C MET A 436 7.45 -6.47 -5.33
N GLY A 437 6.94 -6.21 -4.12
CA GLY A 437 7.69 -6.33 -2.89
C GLY A 437 8.84 -5.33 -2.76
N GLY A 438 8.68 -4.13 -3.32
CA GLY A 438 9.67 -3.06 -3.23
C GLY A 438 9.85 -2.58 -1.79
N MET A 439 11.06 -2.68 -1.25
CA MET A 439 11.39 -2.19 0.09
C MET A 439 11.33 -0.66 0.14
N GLY A 440 10.82 -0.11 1.26
CA GLY A 440 10.61 1.32 1.42
C GLY A 440 9.26 1.83 0.92
N TYR A 441 8.42 0.95 0.36
CA TYR A 441 7.05 1.25 -0.06
C TYR A 441 6.23 1.91 1.07
N SER A 442 6.35 1.40 2.29
CA SER A 442 5.52 1.79 3.43
C SER A 442 5.66 3.25 3.82
N PHE A 443 6.81 3.87 3.58
CA PHE A 443 7.02 5.30 3.88
C PHE A 443 6.11 6.20 3.04
N GLY A 444 6.16 6.04 1.72
CA GLY A 444 5.26 6.78 0.84
C GLY A 444 3.80 6.39 1.02
N ALA A 445 3.48 5.10 1.04
CA ALA A 445 2.11 4.63 1.20
C ALA A 445 1.47 5.08 2.52
N GLY A 446 2.22 5.09 3.63
CA GLY A 446 1.76 5.58 4.91
C GLY A 446 1.44 7.08 4.89
N ILE A 447 2.28 7.88 4.23
CA ILE A 447 2.04 9.31 4.02
C ILE A 447 0.78 9.53 3.17
N GLY A 448 0.64 8.82 2.05
CA GLY A 448 -0.54 8.89 1.20
C GLY A 448 -1.83 8.52 1.94
N LEU A 449 -1.77 7.48 2.76
CA LEU A 449 -2.89 7.04 3.59
C LEU A 449 -3.25 8.08 4.67
N ALA A 450 -2.25 8.71 5.30
CA ALA A 450 -2.45 9.76 6.28
C ALA A 450 -3.11 11.01 5.66
N PHE A 451 -2.71 11.42 4.45
CA PHE A 451 -3.38 12.48 3.70
C PHE A 451 -4.84 12.13 3.38
N ALA A 452 -5.10 10.87 2.96
CA ALA A 452 -6.44 10.45 2.58
C ALA A 452 -7.42 10.41 3.74
N ARG A 453 -6.96 9.93 4.92
CA ARG A 453 -7.86 9.58 6.02
C ARG A 453 -7.78 10.54 7.21
N GLY A 454 -6.74 11.37 7.31
CA GLY A 454 -6.56 12.36 8.37
C GLY A 454 -6.54 11.78 9.79
N ARG A 455 -6.14 10.51 9.93
CA ARG A 455 -6.09 9.81 11.24
C ARG A 455 -4.72 9.22 11.51
N ARG A 456 -4.50 8.76 12.74
CA ARG A 456 -3.21 8.16 13.11
C ARG A 456 -2.88 7.00 12.19
N THR A 457 -1.79 7.14 11.43
CA THR A 457 -1.20 6.10 10.61
C THR A 457 0.08 5.60 11.27
N VAL A 458 0.27 4.29 11.33
CA VAL A 458 1.49 3.68 11.87
C VAL A 458 2.20 2.91 10.75
N VAL A 459 3.41 3.33 10.44
CA VAL A 459 4.29 2.68 9.48
C VAL A 459 5.23 1.73 10.22
N ILE A 460 5.23 0.45 9.85
CA ILE A 460 6.13 -0.57 10.40
C ILE A 460 7.12 -0.96 9.32
N ALA A 461 8.40 -0.68 9.53
CA ALA A 461 9.45 -0.93 8.54
C ALA A 461 10.76 -1.41 9.20
N GLY A 462 11.61 -2.06 8.42
CA GLY A 462 12.98 -2.36 8.81
C GLY A 462 13.94 -1.22 8.46
N ASP A 463 15.13 -1.24 9.06
CA ASP A 463 16.24 -0.32 8.74
C ASP A 463 16.68 -0.39 7.28
N GLY A 464 16.62 -1.57 6.65
CA GLY A 464 16.90 -1.72 5.23
C GLY A 464 15.94 -0.90 4.35
N ALA A 465 14.65 -0.92 4.66
CA ALA A 465 13.64 -0.11 4.00
C ALA A 465 13.85 1.39 4.29
N PHE A 466 14.20 1.73 5.54
CA PHE A 466 14.53 3.10 5.93
C PHE A 466 15.71 3.66 5.12
N PHE A 467 16.79 2.91 4.96
CA PHE A 467 17.94 3.37 4.17
C PHE A 467 17.64 3.57 2.69
N MET A 468 16.59 2.93 2.16
CA MET A 468 16.14 3.16 0.78
C MET A 468 15.29 4.43 0.65
N HIS A 469 14.21 4.56 1.46
CA HIS A 469 13.21 5.62 1.28
C HIS A 469 12.76 6.30 2.58
N GLY A 470 13.44 6.06 3.70
CA GLY A 470 13.04 6.59 5.02
C GLY A 470 13.14 8.11 5.14
N MET A 471 13.93 8.77 4.29
CA MET A 471 13.98 10.25 4.29
C MET A 471 12.66 10.89 3.88
N GLU A 472 11.70 10.11 3.39
CA GLU A 472 10.33 10.57 3.17
C GLU A 472 9.61 10.99 4.47
N ILE A 473 10.15 10.60 5.64
CA ILE A 473 9.75 11.15 6.96
C ILE A 473 9.74 12.68 6.96
N HIS A 474 10.63 13.32 6.20
CA HIS A 474 10.63 14.77 6.06
C HIS A 474 9.32 15.32 5.49
N THR A 475 8.70 14.62 4.53
CA THR A 475 7.40 15.03 4.00
C THR A 475 6.32 14.97 5.10
N ALA A 476 6.34 13.95 5.96
CA ALA A 476 5.42 13.90 7.10
C ALA A 476 5.66 15.05 8.09
N VAL A 477 6.93 15.44 8.32
CA VAL A 477 7.28 16.61 9.16
C VAL A 477 6.78 17.90 8.55
N GLU A 478 7.01 18.11 7.25
CA GLU A 478 6.62 19.33 6.53
C GLU A 478 5.12 19.59 6.56
N TYR A 479 4.31 18.53 6.44
CA TYR A 479 2.85 18.63 6.42
C TYR A 479 2.20 18.34 7.79
N GLY A 480 2.97 18.13 8.85
CA GLY A 480 2.46 17.88 10.20
C GLY A 480 1.53 16.66 10.31
N LEU A 481 1.79 15.60 9.54
CA LEU A 481 0.88 14.48 9.41
C LEU A 481 0.81 13.63 10.70
N PRO A 482 -0.38 13.12 11.08
CA PRO A 482 -0.55 12.24 12.23
C PRO A 482 0.00 10.83 11.94
N ILE A 483 1.31 10.69 11.83
CA ILE A 483 1.97 9.44 11.43
C ILE A 483 3.07 9.04 12.43
N THR A 484 3.12 7.77 12.82
CA THR A 484 4.17 7.22 13.67
C THR A 484 4.95 6.16 12.91
N PHE A 485 6.27 6.35 12.79
CA PHE A 485 7.15 5.37 12.17
C PHE A 485 7.77 4.48 13.24
N VAL A 486 7.48 3.18 13.18
CA VAL A 486 8.06 2.15 14.04
C VAL A 486 9.08 1.38 13.22
N LEU A 487 10.35 1.63 13.49
CA LEU A 487 11.47 1.11 12.72
C LEU A 487 12.17 -0.01 13.49
N PHE A 488 12.29 -1.19 12.89
CA PHE A 488 13.05 -2.31 13.45
C PHE A 488 14.49 -2.25 12.94
N ASN A 489 15.39 -1.80 13.80
CA ASN A 489 16.80 -1.64 13.48
C ASN A 489 17.59 -2.89 13.87
N ASN A 490 17.89 -3.73 12.92
CA ASN A 490 18.73 -4.91 13.09
C ASN A 490 20.08 -4.81 12.37
N ASN A 491 20.34 -3.66 11.76
CA ASN A 491 21.53 -3.36 10.96
C ASN A 491 21.78 -4.38 9.84
N ALA A 492 20.69 -4.79 9.15
CA ALA A 492 20.77 -5.76 8.07
C ALA A 492 19.52 -5.78 7.17
N HIS A 493 19.68 -6.33 5.97
CA HIS A 493 18.58 -6.94 5.24
C HIS A 493 18.30 -8.33 5.84
N ALA A 494 17.66 -8.38 7.02
CA ALA A 494 17.60 -9.57 7.86
C ALA A 494 16.96 -10.79 7.19
N MET A 495 15.96 -10.62 6.33
CA MET A 495 15.38 -11.73 5.56
C MET A 495 16.42 -12.36 4.60
N CYS A 496 17.31 -11.56 4.02
CA CYS A 496 18.41 -12.05 3.22
C CYS A 496 19.47 -12.76 4.07
N VAL A 497 19.79 -12.23 5.25
CA VAL A 497 20.68 -12.89 6.23
C VAL A 497 20.13 -14.27 6.60
N THR A 498 18.83 -14.37 6.93
CA THR A 498 18.20 -15.67 7.22
C THR A 498 18.31 -16.64 6.04
N ARG A 499 18.17 -16.15 4.79
CA ARG A 499 18.35 -16.97 3.59
C ARG A 499 19.81 -17.44 3.43
N GLU A 500 20.77 -16.56 3.71
CA GLU A 500 22.20 -16.92 3.69
C GLU A 500 22.51 -18.05 4.69
N GLN A 501 21.96 -17.94 5.90
CA GLN A 501 22.13 -18.96 6.94
C GLN A 501 21.46 -20.30 6.57
N LEU A 502 20.22 -20.27 6.09
CA LEU A 502 19.44 -21.48 5.86
C LEU A 502 19.81 -22.20 4.55
N PHE A 503 20.13 -21.46 3.49
CA PHE A 503 20.30 -22.03 2.15
C PHE A 503 21.75 -22.02 1.64
N TYR A 504 22.64 -21.24 2.28
CA TYR A 504 24.04 -21.07 1.85
C TYR A 504 25.06 -21.33 2.95
N ASP A 505 24.64 -22.04 4.04
CA ASP A 505 25.49 -22.47 5.16
C ASP A 505 26.25 -21.31 5.84
N ASP A 506 25.68 -20.12 5.83
CA ASP A 506 26.27 -18.89 6.42
C ASP A 506 27.70 -18.59 5.94
N ARG A 507 28.03 -19.00 4.71
CA ARG A 507 29.39 -18.86 4.15
C ARG A 507 29.83 -17.44 3.89
N TYR A 508 28.87 -16.53 3.77
CA TYR A 508 29.10 -15.10 3.52
C TYR A 508 27.93 -14.31 4.05
N SER A 509 28.16 -12.99 4.27
CA SER A 509 27.07 -12.05 4.49
C SER A 509 27.41 -10.71 3.86
N TYR A 510 26.68 -10.38 2.78
CA TYR A 510 26.70 -9.05 2.16
C TYR A 510 25.56 -8.16 2.68
N ASN A 511 24.67 -8.74 3.49
CA ASN A 511 23.41 -8.09 3.90
C ASN A 511 23.46 -7.52 5.32
N ARG A 512 24.61 -7.53 5.99
CA ARG A 512 24.81 -6.89 7.30
C ARG A 512 25.42 -5.51 7.14
N PHE A 513 24.85 -4.54 7.87
CA PHE A 513 25.27 -3.14 7.87
C PHE A 513 26.19 -2.85 9.06
N ARG A 514 26.86 -1.71 9.01
CA ARG A 514 27.47 -1.13 10.21
C ARG A 514 26.38 -0.60 11.13
N PRO A 515 26.53 -0.69 12.47
CA PRO A 515 25.55 -0.19 13.42
C PRO A 515 25.19 1.29 13.18
N SER A 516 23.91 1.56 13.27
CA SER A 516 23.34 2.91 13.13
C SER A 516 22.40 3.21 14.29
N ARG A 517 22.21 4.49 14.60
CA ARG A 517 21.27 5.00 15.60
C ARG A 517 20.23 5.84 14.87
N ILE A 518 19.20 5.18 14.34
CA ILE A 518 18.21 5.82 13.47
C ILE A 518 17.38 6.85 14.24
N GLY A 519 16.88 6.48 15.42
CA GLY A 519 16.08 7.36 16.26
C GLY A 519 16.83 8.62 16.68
N ALA A 520 18.04 8.47 17.22
CA ALA A 520 18.90 9.61 17.60
C ALA A 520 19.34 10.43 16.40
N GLY A 521 19.61 9.78 15.26
CA GLY A 521 19.97 10.45 14.00
C GLY A 521 18.85 11.36 13.49
N LEU A 522 17.63 10.87 13.48
CA LEU A 522 16.44 11.63 13.05
C LEU A 522 16.12 12.78 14.03
N ALA A 523 16.25 12.56 15.35
CA ALA A 523 16.08 13.62 16.34
C ALA A 523 17.10 14.76 16.16
N ALA A 524 18.34 14.44 15.78
CA ALA A 524 19.36 15.44 15.49
C ALA A 524 19.14 16.16 14.15
N MET A 525 18.55 15.46 13.16
CA MET A 525 18.27 16.02 11.84
C MET A 525 17.02 16.91 11.83
N PHE A 526 15.99 16.52 12.58
CA PHE A 526 14.71 17.21 12.69
C PHE A 526 14.40 17.49 14.17
N PRO A 527 14.82 18.66 14.70
CA PRO A 527 14.72 18.96 16.15
C PRO A 527 13.30 18.90 16.71
N ASP A 528 12.29 19.17 15.88
CA ASP A 528 10.87 19.15 16.28
C ASP A 528 10.20 17.77 16.09
N LEU A 529 10.92 16.78 15.57
CA LEU A 529 10.42 15.42 15.40
C LEU A 529 10.72 14.59 16.67
N PRO A 530 9.69 14.19 17.45
CA PRO A 530 9.86 13.23 18.52
C PRO A 530 10.38 11.90 17.96
N SER A 531 11.64 11.60 18.24
CA SER A 531 12.32 10.42 17.71
C SER A 531 13.27 9.83 18.75
N ARG A 532 13.27 8.50 18.91
CA ARG A 532 14.15 7.82 19.87
C ARG A 532 14.47 6.38 19.46
N ASP A 533 15.61 5.90 19.97
CA ASP A 533 15.98 4.49 19.94
C ASP A 533 15.48 3.78 21.21
N VAL A 534 15.02 2.53 21.07
CA VAL A 534 14.54 1.65 22.15
C VAL A 534 15.37 0.36 22.11
N GLU A 535 16.16 0.13 23.14
CA GLU A 535 17.11 -0.99 23.23
C GLU A 535 16.58 -2.16 24.05
N SER A 536 15.48 -1.97 24.79
CA SER A 536 14.91 -3.00 25.66
C SER A 536 13.40 -3.08 25.58
N LEU A 537 12.87 -4.28 25.86
CA LEU A 537 11.44 -4.53 25.84
C LEU A 537 10.69 -3.65 26.87
N ASP A 538 11.28 -3.44 28.06
CA ASP A 538 10.67 -2.69 29.16
C ASP A 538 10.46 -1.20 28.81
N ALA A 539 11.31 -0.63 27.94
CA ALA A 539 11.21 0.76 27.52
C ALA A 539 10.17 0.97 26.37
N LEU A 540 9.79 -0.09 25.68
CA LEU A 540 8.96 0.00 24.47
C LEU A 540 7.53 0.51 24.75
N PRO A 541 6.79 0.07 25.78
CA PRO A 541 5.43 0.54 26.03
C PRO A 541 5.35 2.05 26.22
N GLU A 542 6.26 2.62 27.01
CA GLU A 542 6.29 4.06 27.26
C GLU A 542 6.71 4.86 26.02
N ALA A 543 7.68 4.34 25.25
CA ALA A 543 8.11 4.97 24.00
C ALA A 543 6.96 5.05 22.98
N LEU A 544 6.21 3.98 22.81
CA LEU A 544 5.05 3.93 21.91
C LEU A 544 3.92 4.83 22.40
N ARG A 545 3.61 4.80 23.70
CA ARG A 545 2.58 5.66 24.28
C ARG A 545 2.86 7.14 24.00
N GLN A 546 4.11 7.58 24.20
CA GLN A 546 4.53 8.95 23.91
C GLN A 546 4.45 9.26 22.41
N ALA A 547 4.98 8.39 21.55
CA ALA A 547 4.98 8.60 20.11
C ALA A 547 3.56 8.66 19.52
N LEU A 548 2.66 7.80 19.97
CA LEU A 548 1.28 7.74 19.49
C LEU A 548 0.41 8.91 20.01
N SER A 549 0.84 9.59 21.09
CA SER A 549 0.11 10.74 21.65
C SER A 549 0.44 12.09 21.00
N VAL A 550 1.41 12.13 20.10
CA VAL A 550 1.82 13.37 19.39
C VAL A 550 0.81 13.69 18.29
N ASP A 551 0.37 14.93 18.15
CA ASP A 551 -0.54 15.34 17.07
C ASP A 551 0.13 15.31 15.67
N GLY A 552 1.44 15.30 15.58
CA GLY A 552 2.22 15.27 14.36
C GLY A 552 2.93 13.93 14.13
N PRO A 553 3.99 13.94 13.30
CA PRO A 553 4.82 12.78 13.06
C PRO A 553 5.70 12.43 14.26
N SER A 554 6.02 11.14 14.39
CA SER A 554 6.91 10.63 15.44
C SER A 554 7.64 9.37 14.99
N VAL A 555 8.77 9.04 15.65
CA VAL A 555 9.59 7.87 15.30
C VAL A 555 9.98 7.09 16.56
N VAL A 556 9.82 5.77 16.50
CA VAL A 556 10.35 4.81 17.48
C VAL A 556 11.22 3.81 16.74
N SER A 557 12.53 3.84 16.96
CA SER A 557 13.48 2.87 16.41
C SER A 557 13.74 1.79 17.45
N ILE A 558 13.40 0.54 17.13
CA ILE A 558 13.50 -0.62 18.03
C ILE A 558 14.74 -1.43 17.64
N GLU A 559 15.70 -1.54 18.56
CA GLU A 559 16.89 -2.36 18.35
C GLU A 559 16.52 -3.85 18.44
N CYS A 560 16.76 -4.60 17.36
CA CYS A 560 16.46 -6.02 17.26
C CYS A 560 17.62 -6.79 16.61
N SER A 561 17.51 -8.12 16.51
CA SER A 561 18.59 -8.96 15.97
C SER A 561 18.32 -9.34 14.51
N ALA A 562 19.36 -9.26 13.68
CA ALA A 562 19.34 -9.77 12.31
C ALA A 562 19.25 -11.32 12.24
N ASP A 563 19.55 -12.01 13.34
CA ASP A 563 19.59 -13.48 13.41
C ASP A 563 18.25 -14.06 13.92
N GLU A 564 17.27 -13.22 14.25
CA GLU A 564 15.94 -13.69 14.63
C GLU A 564 15.14 -14.14 13.39
N ILE A 565 14.71 -15.39 13.40
CA ILE A 565 13.91 -15.97 12.32
C ILE A 565 12.44 -15.52 12.49
N PRO A 566 11.85 -14.90 11.46
CA PRO A 566 10.46 -14.43 11.53
C PRO A 566 9.46 -15.58 11.35
N PRO A 567 8.17 -15.37 11.63
CA PRO A 567 7.11 -16.31 11.30
C PRO A 567 6.88 -16.35 9.77
N PHE A 568 7.72 -17.13 9.09
CA PHE A 568 7.73 -17.28 7.65
C PHE A 568 7.87 -18.77 7.30
N ALA A 569 6.79 -19.39 6.84
CA ALA A 569 6.67 -20.84 6.66
C ALA A 569 7.82 -21.46 5.87
N PRO A 570 8.30 -20.91 4.72
CA PRO A 570 9.41 -21.51 3.98
C PRO A 570 10.73 -21.63 4.75
N PHE A 571 10.96 -20.76 5.74
CA PHE A 571 12.15 -20.86 6.61
C PHE A 571 11.97 -21.96 7.63
N LEU A 572 10.77 -22.07 8.22
CA LEU A 572 10.48 -23.08 9.23
C LEU A 572 10.46 -24.49 8.63
N ASP A 573 9.92 -24.66 7.42
CA ASP A 573 9.92 -25.92 6.69
C ASP A 573 11.34 -26.39 6.36
N ASN A 574 12.25 -25.47 6.01
CA ASN A 574 13.66 -25.79 5.77
C ASN A 574 14.36 -26.27 7.05
N ILE A 575 14.11 -25.60 8.19
CA ILE A 575 14.68 -25.99 9.49
C ILE A 575 14.19 -27.39 9.87
N ALA A 576 12.88 -27.64 9.82
CA ALA A 576 12.30 -28.93 10.14
C ALA A 576 12.84 -30.06 9.23
N THR A 577 13.07 -29.77 7.96
CA THR A 577 13.66 -30.74 7.01
C THR A 577 15.09 -31.07 7.37
N LYS A 578 15.93 -30.08 7.74
CA LYS A 578 17.31 -30.30 8.16
C LYS A 578 17.40 -31.09 9.47
N GLU A 579 16.54 -30.82 10.44
CA GLU A 579 16.48 -31.53 11.72
C GLU A 579 16.03 -33.01 11.56
N SER A 580 15.21 -33.30 10.53
CA SER A 580 14.73 -34.66 10.26
C SER A 580 15.71 -35.54 9.47
N GLN A 581 16.75 -34.95 8.87
CA GLN A 581 17.81 -35.70 8.18
C GLN A 581 18.82 -36.21 9.22
N PRO A 582 19.04 -37.54 9.39
CA PRO A 582 20.04 -38.04 10.30
C PRO A 582 21.44 -37.59 9.85
N ASP A 583 22.24 -37.13 10.80
CA ASP A 583 23.65 -36.78 10.61
C ASP A 583 24.42 -37.97 9.93
N VAL A 584 24.53 -37.90 8.61
CA VAL A 584 25.34 -38.88 7.84
C VAL A 584 26.86 -38.66 8.03
N ALA A 585 27.24 -37.61 8.77
CA ALA A 585 28.65 -37.23 9.00
C ALA A 585 29.28 -37.81 10.28
N ALA A 586 28.56 -38.64 11.05
CA ALA A 586 29.10 -39.26 12.28
C ALA A 586 29.63 -40.68 12.12
N SER A 587 29.82 -41.16 10.86
CA SER A 587 30.39 -42.50 10.58
C SER A 587 31.31 -42.50 9.36
N ALA A 588 32.41 -41.75 9.45
CA ALA A 588 33.56 -41.93 8.58
C ALA A 588 34.87 -41.74 9.38
#